data_d22545f4c0f652caa3c6992ef69ffe72
#
_entry.id   d22545f4c0f652caa3c6992ef69ffe72
#
_cell.length_a   1.000
_cell.length_b   1.000
_cell.length_c   1.000
_cell.angle_alpha   90.00
_cell.angle_beta   90.00
_cell.angle_gamma   90.00
#
_symmetry.space_group_name_H-M   'P 1'
#
loop_
_entity.id
_entity.type
_entity.pdbx_description
1 polymer ?
#
loop_
_entity_poly.entity_id
_entity_poly.type
_entity_poly.pdbx_seq_one_letter_code
_entity_poly.pdbx_strand_id
1 'polypeptide(L)'
;MTFEEILPALREGEIVRRESYNRNLIIFMQNPAYIPIDYIPNMQSLPNKAKKLLNKFECSIWYRDQFLIYDFDDNVATYCILDGDDINATDWEIVDINTYNPYE
;
A
#
# COMPACT_ATOMS: atom_id res chain seq x y z
N MET A 1 10.22 12.17 -12.34
CA MET A 1 10.29 10.84 -12.95
C MET A 1 8.90 10.41 -13.42
N THR A 2 8.83 9.61 -14.46
CA THR A 2 7.57 9.00 -14.87
C THR A 2 7.19 7.85 -13.93
N PHE A 3 5.94 7.43 -13.99
CA PHE A 3 5.49 6.28 -13.21
C PHE A 3 6.26 5.00 -13.60
N GLU A 4 6.52 4.82 -14.88
CA GLU A 4 7.30 3.67 -15.37
C GLU A 4 8.71 3.65 -14.78
N GLU A 5 9.31 4.81 -14.58
CA GLU A 5 10.64 4.92 -13.97
C GLU A 5 10.65 4.60 -12.49
N ILE A 6 9.60 4.97 -11.74
CA ILE A 6 9.57 4.72 -10.29
C ILE A 6 9.01 3.35 -9.93
N LEU A 7 8.32 2.69 -10.84
CA LEU A 7 7.66 1.41 -10.55
C LEU A 7 8.63 0.31 -10.09
N PRO A 8 9.82 0.12 -10.71
CA PRO A 8 10.80 -0.83 -10.18
C PRO A 8 11.23 -0.53 -8.74
N ALA A 9 11.46 0.74 -8.42
CA ALA A 9 11.83 1.15 -7.06
C ALA A 9 10.70 0.85 -6.07
N LEU A 10 9.45 1.14 -6.45
CA LEU A 10 8.28 0.85 -5.64
C LEU A 10 8.16 -0.65 -5.33
N ARG A 11 8.41 -1.50 -6.32
CA ARG A 11 8.41 -2.96 -6.15
C ARG A 11 9.54 -3.46 -5.25
N GLU A 12 10.63 -2.74 -5.17
CA GLU A 12 11.78 -3.07 -4.31
C GLU A 12 11.60 -2.59 -2.87
N GLY A 13 10.49 -1.93 -2.56
CA GLY A 13 10.19 -1.47 -1.21
C GLY A 13 10.52 -0.01 -0.95
N GLU A 14 10.83 0.77 -2.00
CA GLU A 14 11.03 2.20 -1.86
C GLU A 14 9.69 2.92 -1.65
N ILE A 15 9.77 4.09 -1.06
CA ILE A 15 8.63 4.98 -0.85
C ILE A 15 8.62 6.00 -1.97
N VAL A 16 7.45 6.22 -2.55
CA VAL A 16 7.30 7.19 -3.66
C VAL A 16 6.16 8.16 -3.38
N ARG A 17 6.18 9.27 -4.08
CA ARG A 17 5.11 10.26 -4.07
C ARG A 17 5.17 11.10 -5.33
N ARG A 18 4.09 11.80 -5.64
CA ARG A 18 4.13 12.85 -6.67
C ARG A 18 4.51 14.17 -6.01
N GLU A 19 5.32 14.97 -6.68
CA GLU A 19 5.68 16.30 -6.20
C GLU A 19 4.45 17.19 -5.96
N SER A 20 3.40 16.99 -6.74
CA SER A 20 2.13 17.70 -6.61
C SER A 20 1.28 17.27 -5.41
N TYR A 21 1.60 16.14 -4.79
CA TYR A 21 0.87 15.70 -3.58
C TYR A 21 1.20 16.60 -2.40
N ASN A 22 0.26 16.71 -1.47
CA ASN A 22 0.56 17.26 -0.16
C ASN A 22 1.63 16.41 0.52
N ARG A 23 2.48 17.04 1.32
CA ARG A 23 3.62 16.37 1.95
C ARG A 23 3.23 15.24 2.89
N ASN A 24 2.00 15.24 3.38
CA ASN A 24 1.49 14.19 4.27
C ASN A 24 1.15 12.87 3.56
N LEU A 25 1.22 12.81 2.22
CA LEU A 25 0.85 11.63 1.45
C LEU A 25 2.07 10.96 0.84
N ILE A 26 2.24 9.69 1.14
CA ILE A 26 3.28 8.82 0.56
C ILE A 26 2.66 7.51 0.10
N ILE A 27 3.33 6.84 -0.82
CA ILE A 27 2.89 5.57 -1.37
C ILE A 27 4.02 4.55 -1.21
N PHE A 28 3.66 3.34 -0.80
CA PHE A 28 4.58 2.21 -0.75
C PHE A 28 3.82 0.91 -1.03
N MET A 29 4.55 -0.14 -1.41
CA MET A 29 3.96 -1.44 -1.65
C MET A 29 3.91 -2.24 -0.35
N GLN A 30 2.75 -2.81 -0.04
CA GLN A 30 2.61 -3.73 1.08
C GLN A 30 3.38 -5.02 0.77
N ASN A 31 4.15 -5.51 1.73
CA ASN A 31 4.82 -6.78 1.56
C ASN A 31 3.79 -7.90 1.44
N PRO A 32 3.98 -8.86 0.51
CA PRO A 32 3.08 -10.00 0.41
C PRO A 32 3.02 -10.79 1.71
N ALA A 33 1.82 -11.27 2.06
CA ALA A 33 1.61 -12.11 3.22
C ALA A 33 0.65 -13.23 2.88
N TYR A 34 1.03 -14.47 3.20
CA TYR A 34 0.19 -15.64 3.06
C TYR A 34 -0.37 -16.04 4.42
N ILE A 35 -1.70 -16.11 4.52
CA ILE A 35 -2.39 -16.48 5.74
C ILE A 35 -2.96 -17.90 5.55
N PRO A 36 -2.42 -18.91 6.22
CA PRO A 36 -2.95 -20.26 6.12
C PRO A 36 -4.31 -20.40 6.78
N ILE A 37 -5.06 -21.43 6.40
CA ILE A 37 -6.45 -21.66 6.83
C ILE A 37 -6.57 -21.65 8.36
N ASP A 38 -5.67 -22.33 9.05
CA ASP A 38 -5.71 -22.51 10.50
C ASP A 38 -5.40 -21.22 11.27
N TYR A 39 -4.78 -20.23 10.63
CA TYR A 39 -4.53 -18.93 11.26
C TYR A 39 -5.70 -17.94 11.10
N ILE A 40 -6.57 -18.12 10.11
CA ILE A 40 -7.64 -17.16 9.80
C ILE A 40 -8.57 -16.90 11.01
N PRO A 41 -8.96 -17.91 11.84
CA PRO A 41 -9.78 -17.64 13.01
C PRO A 41 -9.16 -16.67 14.02
N ASN A 42 -7.84 -16.56 14.03
CA ASN A 42 -7.09 -15.69 14.95
C ASN A 42 -6.85 -14.28 14.39
N MET A 43 -7.24 -14.01 13.16
CA MET A 43 -7.07 -12.67 12.56
C MET A 43 -8.00 -11.66 13.21
N GLN A 44 -7.45 -10.49 13.52
CA GLN A 44 -8.22 -9.36 14.06
C GLN A 44 -8.73 -8.42 12.99
N SER A 45 -8.13 -8.44 11.81
CA SER A 45 -8.44 -7.53 10.71
C SER A 45 -9.64 -7.95 9.85
N LEU A 46 -10.24 -9.10 10.15
CA LEU A 46 -11.38 -9.61 9.40
C LEU A 46 -12.64 -9.67 10.28
N PRO A 47 -13.82 -9.33 9.70
CA PRO A 47 -15.08 -9.55 10.39
C PRO A 47 -15.32 -11.03 10.69
N ASN A 48 -16.03 -11.33 11.77
CA ASN A 48 -16.28 -12.71 12.19
C ASN A 48 -17.02 -13.53 11.12
N LYS A 49 -17.99 -12.93 10.44
CA LYS A 49 -18.72 -13.62 9.36
C LYS A 49 -17.82 -13.98 8.19
N ALA A 50 -16.88 -13.09 7.84
CA ALA A 50 -15.90 -13.37 6.78
C ALA A 50 -15.00 -14.53 7.19
N LYS A 51 -14.48 -14.52 8.42
CA LYS A 51 -13.66 -15.63 8.94
C LYS A 51 -14.39 -16.95 8.91
N LYS A 52 -15.67 -16.97 9.34
CA LYS A 52 -16.49 -18.17 9.32
C LYS A 52 -16.73 -18.71 7.92
N LEU A 53 -16.99 -17.81 6.97
CA LEU A 53 -17.22 -18.21 5.58
C LEU A 53 -15.97 -18.81 4.96
N LEU A 54 -14.82 -18.16 5.14
CA LEU A 54 -13.55 -18.66 4.61
C LEU A 54 -13.17 -20.00 5.25
N ASN A 55 -13.37 -20.14 6.56
CA ASN A 55 -13.07 -21.38 7.26
C ASN A 55 -13.99 -22.52 6.79
N LYS A 56 -15.27 -22.23 6.53
CA LYS A 56 -16.24 -23.21 6.05
C LYS A 56 -15.80 -23.84 4.73
N PHE A 57 -15.21 -23.05 3.83
CA PHE A 57 -14.74 -23.52 2.52
C PHE A 57 -13.25 -23.83 2.50
N GLU A 58 -12.61 -23.84 3.66
CA GLU A 58 -11.18 -24.17 3.82
C GLU A 58 -10.28 -23.30 2.93
N CYS A 59 -10.54 -21.98 2.91
CA CYS A 59 -9.81 -21.02 2.11
C CYS A 59 -8.68 -20.38 2.90
N SER A 60 -7.52 -20.24 2.26
CA SER A 60 -6.44 -19.38 2.73
C SER A 60 -6.59 -17.98 2.12
N ILE A 61 -5.76 -17.05 2.61
CA ILE A 61 -5.72 -15.70 2.03
C ILE A 61 -4.29 -15.39 1.61
N TRP A 62 -4.14 -14.89 0.39
CA TRP A 62 -2.86 -14.37 -0.07
C TRP A 62 -3.01 -12.88 -0.34
N TYR A 63 -2.39 -12.03 0.51
CA TYR A 63 -2.28 -10.59 0.27
C TYR A 63 -1.04 -10.32 -0.57
N ARG A 64 -1.20 -9.75 -1.76
CA ARG A 64 -0.06 -9.43 -2.62
C ARG A 64 -0.39 -8.31 -3.59
N ASP A 65 0.67 -7.66 -4.09
CA ASP A 65 0.60 -6.66 -5.16
C ASP A 65 -0.25 -5.44 -4.80
N GLN A 66 -0.31 -5.08 -3.52
CA GLN A 66 -1.10 -3.95 -3.04
C GLN A 66 -0.22 -2.74 -2.83
N PHE A 67 -0.60 -1.62 -3.41
CA PHE A 67 -0.02 -0.33 -3.12
C PHE A 67 -0.87 0.38 -2.08
N LEU A 68 -0.21 0.96 -1.07
CA LEU A 68 -0.87 1.70 -0.02
C LEU A 68 -0.51 3.16 -0.12
N ILE A 69 -1.48 4.03 0.11
CA ILE A 69 -1.24 5.45 0.34
C ILE A 69 -1.42 5.73 1.82
N TYR A 70 -0.41 6.35 2.44
CA TYR A 70 -0.41 6.66 3.87
C TYR A 70 -0.51 8.17 4.06
N ASP A 71 -1.42 8.56 4.96
CA ASP A 71 -1.67 9.94 5.34
C ASP A 71 -1.14 10.20 6.74
N PHE A 72 -0.09 11.03 6.85
CA PHE A 72 0.51 11.37 8.15
C PHE A 72 -0.40 12.24 9.02
N ASP A 73 -1.33 12.97 8.44
CA ASP A 73 -2.24 13.83 9.22
C ASP A 73 -3.26 12.99 10.00
N ASP A 74 -3.78 11.96 9.37
CA ASP A 74 -4.83 11.11 9.95
C ASP A 74 -4.30 9.76 10.46
N ASN A 75 -3.04 9.43 10.21
CA ASN A 75 -2.43 8.14 10.53
C ASN A 75 -3.19 6.96 9.90
N VAL A 76 -3.64 7.15 8.67
CA VAL A 76 -4.46 6.16 7.95
C VAL A 76 -3.74 5.69 6.68
N ALA A 77 -3.74 4.38 6.46
CA ALA A 77 -3.33 3.78 5.21
C ALA A 77 -4.56 3.24 4.48
N THR A 78 -4.70 3.58 3.21
CA THR A 78 -5.74 3.04 2.34
C THR A 78 -5.12 2.45 1.08
N TYR A 79 -5.85 1.62 0.37
CA TYR A 79 -5.36 1.10 -0.90
C TYR A 79 -5.23 2.25 -1.89
N CYS A 80 -4.07 2.31 -2.54
CA CYS A 80 -3.81 3.33 -3.53
C CYS A 80 -4.40 2.91 -4.88
N ILE A 81 -5.34 3.71 -5.37
CA ILE A 81 -5.91 3.53 -6.71
C ILE A 81 -5.33 4.65 -7.58
N LEU A 82 -4.53 4.26 -8.57
CA LEU A 82 -3.93 5.21 -9.50
C LEU A 82 -4.86 5.44 -10.67
N ASP A 83 -5.16 6.71 -10.94
CA ASP A 83 -5.94 7.10 -12.11
C ASP A 83 -5.03 7.43 -13.30
N GLY A 84 -5.64 7.86 -14.42
CA GLY A 84 -4.88 8.21 -15.61
C GLY A 84 -3.92 9.37 -15.40
N ASP A 85 -4.28 10.35 -14.59
CA ASP A 85 -3.40 11.48 -14.28
C ASP A 85 -2.16 11.02 -13.53
N ASP A 86 -2.31 10.10 -12.59
CA ASP A 86 -1.18 9.55 -11.82
C ASP A 86 -0.26 8.73 -12.72
N ILE A 87 -0.82 7.88 -13.56
CA ILE A 87 -0.03 6.99 -14.44
C ILE A 87 0.73 7.79 -15.48
N ASN A 88 0.15 8.87 -16.00
CA ASN A 88 0.75 9.71 -17.03
C ASN A 88 1.60 10.86 -16.47
N ALA A 89 1.64 11.01 -15.15
CA ALA A 89 2.41 12.08 -14.51
C ALA A 89 3.91 11.90 -14.70
N THR A 90 4.63 13.03 -14.69
CA THR A 90 6.09 13.06 -14.80
C THR A 90 6.77 13.62 -13.56
N ASP A 91 6.00 13.89 -12.51
CA ASP A 91 6.47 14.49 -11.26
C ASP A 91 6.61 13.47 -10.11
N TRP A 92 6.70 12.19 -10.43
CA TRP A 92 6.98 11.16 -9.45
C TRP A 92 8.40 11.31 -8.88
N GLU A 93 8.53 11.06 -7.59
CA GLU A 93 9.82 11.09 -6.92
C GLU A 93 9.92 9.95 -5.89
N ILE A 94 11.17 9.50 -5.68
CA ILE A 94 11.49 8.53 -4.62
C ILE A 94 11.79 9.34 -3.35
N VAL A 95 11.16 8.96 -2.26
CA VAL A 95 11.34 9.64 -0.97
C VAL A 95 12.67 9.23 -0.34
N ASP A 96 13.48 10.22 0.03
CA ASP A 96 14.67 9.99 0.85
C ASP A 96 14.25 10.03 2.33
N ILE A 97 14.29 8.87 2.98
CA ILE A 97 13.84 8.73 4.38
C ILE A 97 14.66 9.56 5.36
N ASN A 98 15.87 9.97 4.98
CA ASN A 98 16.74 10.75 5.86
C ASN A 98 16.41 12.25 5.87
N THR A 99 15.77 12.75 4.82
CA THR A 99 15.50 14.19 4.65
C THR A 99 14.02 14.52 4.55
N TYR A 100 13.16 13.55 4.31
CA TYR A 100 11.73 13.79 4.12
C TYR A 100 11.07 14.23 5.42
N ASN A 101 10.26 15.29 5.33
CA ASN A 101 9.45 15.78 6.45
C ASN A 101 8.00 15.92 5.98
N PRO A 102 7.07 15.11 6.50
CA PRO A 102 5.66 15.16 6.07
C PRO A 102 4.91 16.42 6.56
N TYR A 103 5.50 17.19 7.47
CA TYR A 103 4.85 18.34 8.09
C TYR A 103 5.32 19.70 7.55
N GLU A 104 6.15 19.69 6.55
CA GLU A 104 6.60 20.92 5.88
C GLU A 104 5.62 21.42 4.79
#